data_89469f9d4808cdcddb6a1c4c2f2fe6ed
#
_entry.id   89469f9d4808cdcddb6a1c4c2f2fe6ed
#
_cell.length_a   1.000
_cell.length_b   1.000
_cell.length_c   1.000
_cell.angle_alpha   90.00
_cell.angle_beta   90.00
_cell.angle_gamma   90.00
#
_symmetry.space_group_name_H-M   'P 1'
#
loop_
_entity.id
_entity.type
_entity.pdbx_description
1 polymer ?
#
loop_
_entity_poly.entity_id
_entity_poly.type
_entity_poly.pdbx_seq_one_letter_code
_entity_poly.pdbx_strand_id
1 'polypeptide(L)'
;MKIAVFHNLPSGGAKRSLYNFVKYLMRLNHTVDVFVPSTADEYFLPLKEVSNKFQVFWVERTITRLIKSTIRYGPSLRDLADLERTQRYIANVINRADYDVVYIEQDRYVMSPFLLKYIKKPSIYYCPQPLRTSEAILQNFLKKLGRSGEKTSSAS
;
A
#
# COMPACT_ATOMS: atom_id res chain seq x y z
N MET A 1 -1.05 -22.31 -9.63
CA MET A 1 -1.68 -21.62 -8.48
C MET A 1 -2.50 -20.45 -8.98
N LYS A 2 -3.58 -20.13 -8.27
CA LYS A 2 -4.41 -18.97 -8.53
C LYS A 2 -4.11 -17.88 -7.50
N ILE A 3 -3.56 -16.78 -7.94
CA ILE A 3 -2.96 -15.74 -7.10
C ILE A 3 -3.77 -14.44 -7.26
N ALA A 4 -4.22 -13.88 -6.15
CA ALA A 4 -4.76 -12.53 -6.12
C ALA A 4 -3.62 -11.55 -5.78
N VAL A 5 -3.51 -10.47 -6.53
CA VAL A 5 -2.53 -9.40 -6.28
C VAL A 5 -3.28 -8.11 -5.96
N PHE A 6 -2.93 -7.49 -4.83
CA PHE A 6 -3.43 -6.17 -4.46
C PHE A 6 -2.28 -5.17 -4.40
N HIS A 7 -2.51 -3.98 -4.95
CA HIS A 7 -1.61 -2.84 -4.73
C HIS A 7 -2.35 -1.50 -4.77
N ASN A 8 -1.75 -0.50 -4.15
CA ASN A 8 -2.11 0.91 -4.27
C ASN A 8 -0.84 1.75 -4.39
N LEU A 9 0.02 1.37 -5.35
CA LEU A 9 1.32 2.00 -5.57
C LEU A 9 1.22 3.24 -6.46
N PRO A 10 2.08 4.25 -6.23
CA PRO A 10 2.36 5.27 -7.23
C PRO A 10 3.26 4.71 -8.34
N SER A 11 3.48 5.50 -9.40
CA SER A 11 4.55 5.23 -10.37
C SER A 11 5.91 5.17 -9.67
N GLY A 12 6.81 4.30 -10.15
CA GLY A 12 8.17 4.20 -9.60
C GLY A 12 8.72 2.77 -9.55
N GLY A 13 9.79 2.60 -8.76
CA GLY A 13 10.53 1.35 -8.66
C GLY A 13 9.71 0.18 -8.14
N ALA A 14 8.89 0.40 -7.10
CA ALA A 14 8.01 -0.62 -6.55
C ALA A 14 6.98 -1.13 -7.59
N LYS A 15 6.39 -0.20 -8.37
CA LYS A 15 5.47 -0.56 -9.45
C LYS A 15 6.16 -1.37 -10.55
N ARG A 16 7.40 -1.00 -10.91
CA ARG A 16 8.22 -1.76 -11.89
C ARG A 16 8.53 -3.17 -11.39
N SER A 17 8.90 -3.31 -10.13
CA SER A 17 9.16 -4.60 -9.50
C SER A 17 7.92 -5.49 -9.53
N LEU A 18 6.77 -4.94 -9.14
CA LEU A 18 5.51 -5.65 -9.16
C LEU A 18 5.09 -6.09 -10.58
N TYR A 19 5.24 -5.19 -11.58
CA TYR A 19 4.96 -5.51 -12.98
C TYR A 19 5.78 -6.71 -13.47
N ASN A 20 7.09 -6.70 -13.20
CA ASN A 20 7.98 -7.80 -13.58
C ASN A 20 7.65 -9.08 -12.81
N PHE A 21 7.28 -8.99 -11.55
CA PHE A 21 6.88 -10.12 -10.72
C PHE A 21 5.60 -10.78 -11.26
N VAL A 22 4.56 -10.02 -11.55
CA VAL A 22 3.32 -10.53 -12.14
C VAL A 22 3.58 -11.18 -13.50
N LYS A 23 4.34 -10.49 -14.36
CA LYS A 23 4.74 -11.04 -15.68
C LYS A 23 5.50 -12.37 -15.55
N TYR A 24 6.38 -12.49 -14.55
CA TYR A 24 7.12 -13.71 -14.30
C TYR A 24 6.22 -14.85 -13.81
N LEU A 25 5.30 -14.59 -12.88
CA LEU A 25 4.33 -15.57 -12.40
C LEU A 25 3.44 -16.11 -13.53
N MET A 26 2.98 -15.22 -14.42
CA MET A 26 2.20 -15.63 -15.60
C MET A 26 3.02 -16.53 -16.56
N ARG A 27 4.33 -16.27 -16.71
CA ARG A 27 5.23 -17.13 -17.51
C ARG A 27 5.44 -18.51 -16.88
N LEU A 28 5.33 -18.61 -15.55
CA LEU A 28 5.37 -19.88 -14.82
C LEU A 28 4.02 -20.63 -14.81
N ASN A 29 3.07 -20.22 -15.66
CA ASN A 29 1.73 -20.81 -15.77
C ASN A 29 0.89 -20.67 -14.49
N HIS A 30 1.11 -19.64 -13.67
CA HIS A 30 0.19 -19.25 -12.61
C HIS A 30 -0.91 -18.36 -13.16
N THR A 31 -2.10 -18.43 -12.58
CA THR A 31 -3.19 -17.49 -12.89
C THR A 31 -3.11 -16.32 -11.91
N VAL A 32 -2.89 -15.13 -12.41
CA VAL A 32 -2.74 -13.92 -11.58
C VAL A 32 -3.85 -12.94 -11.90
N ASP A 33 -4.69 -12.66 -10.91
CA ASP A 33 -5.75 -11.64 -10.98
C ASP A 33 -5.37 -10.44 -10.10
N VAL A 34 -5.49 -9.23 -10.64
CA VAL A 34 -5.06 -7.99 -9.99
C VAL A 34 -6.26 -7.15 -9.56
N PHE A 35 -6.22 -6.66 -8.32
CA PHE A 35 -7.25 -5.86 -7.66
C PHE A 35 -6.64 -4.55 -7.18
N VAL A 36 -7.18 -3.42 -7.65
CA VAL A 36 -6.65 -2.10 -7.31
C VAL A 36 -7.76 -1.12 -6.94
N PRO A 37 -7.54 -0.23 -5.96
CA PRO A 37 -8.38 0.94 -5.80
C PRO A 37 -8.09 1.93 -6.95
N SER A 38 -9.06 2.78 -7.28
CA SER A 38 -8.91 3.79 -8.34
C SER A 38 -7.81 4.84 -8.07
N THR A 39 -7.23 4.82 -6.89
CA THR A 39 -6.09 5.66 -6.48
C THR A 39 -4.72 5.09 -6.88
N ALA A 40 -4.66 3.82 -7.31
CA ALA A 40 -3.43 3.20 -7.79
C ALA A 40 -3.01 3.81 -9.14
N ASP A 41 -1.70 3.93 -9.35
CA ASP A 41 -1.17 4.36 -10.66
C ASP A 41 -1.14 3.18 -11.64
N GLU A 42 -1.90 3.30 -12.71
CA GLU A 42 -1.97 2.32 -13.81
C GLU A 42 -1.58 2.94 -15.18
N TYR A 43 -1.04 4.17 -15.18
CA TYR A 43 -0.47 4.77 -16.39
C TYR A 43 0.95 4.27 -16.65
N PHE A 44 1.72 4.07 -15.58
CA PHE A 44 3.09 3.55 -15.67
C PHE A 44 3.08 2.03 -15.45
N LEU A 45 3.50 1.26 -16.47
CA LEU A 45 3.54 -0.21 -16.47
C LEU A 45 2.20 -0.81 -15.99
N PRO A 46 1.12 -0.67 -16.78
CA PRO A 46 -0.21 -1.11 -16.36
C PRO A 46 -0.27 -2.63 -16.20
N LEU A 47 -0.68 -3.08 -15.02
CA LEU A 47 -0.75 -4.52 -14.71
C LEU A 47 -1.82 -5.25 -15.52
N LYS A 48 -2.77 -4.52 -16.09
CA LYS A 48 -3.77 -5.07 -17.03
C LYS A 48 -3.12 -5.82 -18.20
N GLU A 49 -1.94 -5.39 -18.64
CA GLU A 49 -1.25 -5.99 -19.81
C GLU A 49 -0.59 -7.34 -19.50
N VAL A 50 -0.32 -7.61 -18.23
CA VAL A 50 0.47 -8.77 -17.80
C VAL A 50 -0.27 -9.70 -16.85
N SER A 51 -1.52 -9.41 -16.51
CA SER A 51 -2.36 -10.22 -15.62
C SER A 51 -3.47 -10.96 -16.39
N ASN A 52 -4.05 -11.98 -15.76
CA ASN A 52 -5.19 -12.73 -16.32
C ASN A 52 -6.48 -11.90 -16.22
N LYS A 53 -6.74 -11.30 -15.06
CA LYS A 53 -7.84 -10.36 -14.83
C LYS A 53 -7.33 -9.12 -14.11
N PHE A 54 -7.93 -7.99 -14.43
CA PHE A 54 -7.61 -6.71 -13.81
C PHE A 54 -8.90 -6.00 -13.41
N GLN A 55 -9.04 -5.67 -12.12
CA GLN A 55 -10.25 -5.05 -11.58
C GLN A 55 -9.91 -3.78 -10.81
N VAL A 56 -10.57 -2.69 -11.17
CA VAL A 56 -10.48 -1.39 -10.50
C VAL A 56 -11.72 -1.17 -9.63
N PHE A 57 -11.50 -0.76 -8.39
CA PHE A 57 -12.54 -0.42 -7.43
C PHE A 57 -12.51 1.07 -7.12
N TRP A 58 -13.61 1.74 -7.39
CA TRP A 58 -13.68 3.19 -7.21
C TRP A 58 -13.73 3.57 -5.74
N VAL A 59 -12.86 4.51 -5.37
CA VAL A 59 -12.92 5.20 -4.08
C VAL A 59 -13.90 6.36 -4.25
N GLU A 60 -14.94 6.43 -3.41
CA GLU A 60 -16.10 7.33 -3.59
C GLU A 60 -15.74 8.81 -3.67
N ARG A 61 -14.64 9.24 -3.05
CA ARG A 61 -14.20 10.63 -3.09
C ARG A 61 -13.14 10.87 -4.12
N THR A 62 -13.48 11.77 -5.00
CA THR A 62 -12.77 12.17 -6.20
C THR A 62 -11.26 12.26 -6.00
N ILE A 63 -10.54 11.46 -6.77
CA ILE A 63 -9.09 11.43 -6.97
C ILE A 63 -8.45 12.83 -6.94
N THR A 64 -9.13 13.85 -7.48
CA THR A 64 -8.66 15.24 -7.53
C THR A 64 -8.50 15.88 -6.15
N ARG A 65 -9.31 15.52 -5.17
CA ARG A 65 -9.22 16.01 -3.79
C ARG A 65 -8.11 15.30 -3.01
N LEU A 66 -8.00 13.98 -3.17
CA LEU A 66 -6.91 13.17 -2.59
C LEU A 66 -5.55 13.66 -3.07
N ILE A 67 -5.37 13.89 -4.38
CA ILE A 67 -4.09 14.36 -4.93
C ILE A 67 -3.75 15.77 -4.42
N LYS A 68 -4.71 16.71 -4.40
CA LYS A 68 -4.47 18.08 -3.93
C LYS A 68 -4.23 18.17 -2.43
N SER A 69 -4.93 17.38 -1.61
CA SER A 69 -4.74 17.38 -0.16
C SER A 69 -3.46 16.66 0.26
N THR A 70 -3.09 15.58 -0.41
CA THR A 70 -1.90 14.78 -0.10
C THR A 70 -0.60 15.57 -0.38
N ILE A 71 -0.59 16.45 -1.38
CA ILE A 71 0.58 17.28 -1.70
C ILE A 71 0.85 18.32 -0.60
N ARG A 72 -0.18 18.79 0.11
CA ARG A 72 -0.05 19.89 1.08
C ARG A 72 -0.23 19.50 2.55
N TYR A 73 -1.10 18.53 2.87
CA TYR A 73 -1.50 18.21 4.24
C TYR A 73 -1.66 16.69 4.52
N GLY A 74 -1.42 15.82 3.55
CA GLY A 74 -1.74 14.40 3.63
C GLY A 74 -3.24 14.10 3.45
N PRO A 75 -3.64 12.80 3.45
CA PRO A 75 -5.04 12.41 3.33
C PRO A 75 -5.83 12.80 4.60
N SER A 76 -7.06 13.30 4.42
CA SER A 76 -7.96 13.56 5.55
C SER A 76 -8.46 12.24 6.15
N LEU A 77 -8.97 12.28 7.40
CA LEU A 77 -9.57 11.10 8.05
C LEU A 77 -10.75 10.51 7.25
N ARG A 78 -11.49 11.37 6.54
CA ARG A 78 -12.59 10.92 5.67
C ARG A 78 -12.07 10.20 4.43
N ASP A 79 -10.97 10.69 3.83
CA ASP A 79 -10.34 10.05 2.67
C ASP A 79 -9.78 8.67 3.05
N LEU A 80 -9.21 8.55 4.26
CA LEU A 80 -8.75 7.27 4.80
C LEU A 80 -9.91 6.30 5.07
N ALA A 81 -11.04 6.79 5.57
CA ALA A 81 -12.22 5.97 5.80
C ALA A 81 -12.83 5.44 4.48
N ASP A 82 -12.87 6.28 3.43
CA ASP A 82 -13.35 5.86 2.11
C ASP A 82 -12.39 4.85 1.47
N LEU A 83 -11.08 5.04 1.63
CA LEU A 83 -10.06 4.09 1.18
C LEU A 83 -10.19 2.75 1.92
N GLU A 84 -10.36 2.78 3.25
CA GLU A 84 -10.55 1.57 4.06
C GLU A 84 -11.82 0.81 3.63
N ARG A 85 -12.92 1.51 3.39
CA ARG A 85 -14.18 0.91 2.90
C ARG A 85 -13.98 0.19 1.59
N THR A 86 -13.30 0.83 0.62
CA THR A 86 -12.99 0.24 -0.68
C THR A 86 -12.10 -0.99 -0.53
N GLN A 87 -11.03 -0.90 0.27
CA GLN A 87 -10.12 -2.03 0.49
C GLN A 87 -10.78 -3.20 1.21
N ARG A 88 -11.70 -2.92 2.16
CA ARG A 88 -12.53 -3.94 2.80
C ARG A 88 -13.45 -4.63 1.79
N TYR A 89 -14.02 -3.88 0.85
CA TYR A 89 -14.83 -4.48 -0.21
C TYR A 89 -13.99 -5.37 -1.12
N ILE A 90 -12.80 -4.92 -1.54
CA ILE A 90 -11.83 -5.73 -2.32
C ILE A 90 -11.50 -7.03 -1.57
N ALA A 91 -11.19 -6.94 -0.26
CA ALA A 91 -10.90 -8.11 0.56
C ALA A 91 -12.07 -9.11 0.56
N ASN A 92 -13.31 -8.63 0.66
CA ASN A 92 -14.50 -9.48 0.60
C ASN A 92 -14.64 -10.18 -0.75
N VAL A 93 -14.36 -9.50 -1.87
CA VAL A 93 -14.36 -10.10 -3.20
C VAL A 93 -13.30 -11.20 -3.29
N ILE A 94 -12.08 -10.93 -2.85
CA ILE A 94 -10.98 -11.90 -2.84
C ILE A 94 -11.31 -13.12 -1.94
N ASN A 95 -11.85 -12.87 -0.75
CA ASN A 95 -12.18 -13.94 0.21
C ASN A 95 -13.24 -14.92 -0.31
N ARG A 96 -14.17 -14.43 -1.13
CA ARG A 96 -15.25 -15.26 -1.73
C ARG A 96 -14.80 -16.04 -2.96
N ALA A 97 -13.71 -15.62 -3.59
CA ALA A 97 -13.17 -16.28 -4.77
C ALA A 97 -12.18 -17.40 -4.36
N ASP A 98 -11.88 -18.28 -5.31
CA ASP A 98 -10.99 -19.42 -5.10
C ASP A 98 -9.54 -19.03 -5.43
N TYR A 99 -8.88 -18.30 -4.51
CA TYR A 99 -7.45 -17.98 -4.59
C TYR A 99 -6.65 -18.80 -3.59
N ASP A 100 -5.51 -19.33 -4.02
CA ASP A 100 -4.58 -20.07 -3.18
C ASP A 100 -3.81 -19.16 -2.24
N VAL A 101 -3.44 -17.96 -2.73
CA VAL A 101 -2.65 -16.97 -1.98
C VAL A 101 -2.98 -15.55 -2.45
N VAL A 102 -2.85 -14.60 -1.54
CA VAL A 102 -3.00 -13.16 -1.82
C VAL A 102 -1.65 -12.48 -1.63
N TYR A 103 -1.14 -11.89 -2.70
CA TYR A 103 0.07 -11.05 -2.65
C TYR A 103 -0.34 -9.58 -2.50
N ILE A 104 0.18 -8.92 -1.47
CA ILE A 104 -0.24 -7.58 -1.06
C ILE A 104 0.98 -6.68 -1.04
N GLU A 105 0.95 -5.62 -1.84
CA GLU A 105 1.95 -4.55 -1.87
C GLU A 105 1.61 -3.43 -0.90
N GLN A 106 2.59 -2.54 -0.68
CA GLN A 106 2.39 -1.32 0.07
C GLN A 106 1.29 -0.44 -0.50
N ASP A 107 0.69 0.36 0.38
CA ASP A 107 -0.23 1.43 0.01
C ASP A 107 0.50 2.78 0.02
N ARG A 108 0.25 3.62 -1.00
CA ARG A 108 0.89 4.93 -1.15
C ARG A 108 0.52 5.95 -0.06
N TYR A 109 -0.58 5.74 0.66
CA TYR A 109 -1.08 6.66 1.68
C TYR A 109 -0.85 6.19 3.11
N VAL A 110 -0.97 4.89 3.35
CA VAL A 110 -0.93 4.31 4.70
C VAL A 110 0.16 3.25 4.90
N MET A 111 1.01 3.03 3.90
CA MET A 111 2.03 1.98 3.83
C MET A 111 1.46 0.57 4.00
N SER A 112 0.93 0.23 5.17
CA SER A 112 0.25 -1.04 5.41
C SER A 112 -1.21 -0.93 4.98
N PRO A 113 -1.61 -1.59 3.89
CA PRO A 113 -2.98 -1.51 3.39
C PRO A 113 -4.00 -1.95 4.42
N PHE A 114 -5.14 -1.26 4.50
CA PHE A 114 -6.28 -1.66 5.33
C PHE A 114 -6.80 -3.06 4.98
N LEU A 115 -6.63 -3.47 3.73
CA LEU A 115 -6.98 -4.79 3.21
C LEU A 115 -6.44 -5.92 4.08
N LEU A 116 -5.24 -5.77 4.68
CA LEU A 116 -4.63 -6.75 5.57
C LEU A 116 -5.50 -7.12 6.78
N LYS A 117 -6.34 -6.20 7.27
CA LYS A 117 -7.27 -6.46 8.39
C LYS A 117 -8.40 -7.43 8.01
N TYR A 118 -8.72 -7.54 6.73
CA TYR A 118 -9.94 -8.17 6.24
C TYR A 118 -9.69 -9.43 5.41
N ILE A 119 -8.46 -9.68 4.97
CA ILE A 119 -8.08 -10.90 4.23
C ILE A 119 -8.10 -12.09 5.18
N LYS A 120 -8.78 -13.16 4.75
CA LYS A 120 -8.90 -14.44 5.48
C LYS A 120 -8.13 -15.57 4.81
N LYS A 121 -7.55 -15.33 3.65
CA LYS A 121 -6.77 -16.30 2.88
C LYS A 121 -5.28 -16.21 3.24
N PRO A 122 -4.49 -17.27 2.95
CA PRO A 122 -3.04 -17.18 3.04
C PRO A 122 -2.56 -15.94 2.29
N SER A 123 -1.76 -15.11 2.92
CA SER A 123 -1.33 -13.84 2.33
C SER A 123 0.14 -13.55 2.59
N ILE A 124 0.76 -12.88 1.63
CA ILE A 124 2.12 -12.36 1.70
C ILE A 124 2.03 -10.85 1.58
N TYR A 125 2.50 -10.13 2.59
CA TYR A 125 2.65 -8.69 2.53
C TYR A 125 4.11 -8.34 2.20
N TYR A 126 4.32 -7.65 1.09
CA TYR A 126 5.63 -7.18 0.67
C TYR A 126 5.79 -5.69 0.98
N CYS A 127 6.75 -5.38 1.84
CA CYS A 127 7.06 -4.02 2.30
C CYS A 127 8.54 -3.70 2.00
N PRO A 128 8.88 -3.22 0.80
CA PRO A 128 10.27 -2.95 0.41
C PRO A 128 10.88 -1.74 1.13
N GLN A 129 10.06 -0.86 1.68
CA GLN A 129 10.50 0.32 2.41
C GLN A 129 9.81 0.39 3.77
N PRO A 130 10.36 -0.25 4.82
CA PRO A 130 9.87 -0.04 6.17
C PRO A 130 10.03 1.45 6.54
N LEU A 131 9.13 1.94 7.38
CA LEU A 131 9.06 3.35 7.81
C LEU A 131 10.41 3.85 8.34
N ARG A 132 11.21 4.48 7.50
CA ARG A 132 12.39 5.27 7.94
C ARG A 132 11.99 6.46 8.82
N THR A 133 10.74 6.89 8.73
CA THR A 133 10.19 7.99 9.53
C THR A 133 10.16 7.66 11.02
N SER A 134 9.95 6.40 11.42
CA SER A 134 9.99 5.99 12.83
C SER A 134 11.39 6.10 13.43
N GLU A 135 12.43 5.73 12.68
CA GLU A 135 13.82 5.89 13.13
C GLU A 135 14.21 7.37 13.23
N ALA A 136 13.85 8.19 12.22
CA ALA A 136 14.13 9.62 12.24
C ALA A 136 13.39 10.34 13.39
N ILE A 137 12.13 9.98 13.66
CA ILE A 137 11.34 10.51 14.77
C ILE A 137 11.96 10.05 16.10
N LEU A 138 12.31 8.77 16.25
CA LEU A 138 12.93 8.23 17.45
C LEU A 138 14.29 8.87 17.71
N GLN A 139 15.13 9.02 16.67
CA GLN A 139 16.43 9.69 16.80
C GLN A 139 16.28 11.18 17.17
N ASN A 140 15.32 11.89 16.60
CA ASN A 140 15.03 13.28 16.95
C ASN A 140 14.49 13.39 18.38
N PHE A 141 13.68 12.43 18.84
CA PHE A 141 13.19 12.36 20.20
C PHE A 141 14.33 12.09 21.21
N LEU A 142 15.19 11.12 20.91
CA LEU A 142 16.37 10.80 21.75
C LEU A 142 17.35 11.96 21.81
N LYS A 143 17.59 12.68 20.69
CA LYS A 143 18.42 13.91 20.69
C LYS A 143 17.82 15.04 21.54
N LYS A 144 16.50 15.17 21.61
CA LYS A 144 15.83 16.14 22.49
C LYS A 144 15.96 15.76 23.96
N LEU A 145 15.83 14.48 24.30
CA LEU A 145 16.01 14.00 25.68
C LEU A 145 17.47 14.16 26.16
N GLY A 146 18.46 13.85 25.33
CA GLY A 146 19.88 14.03 25.65
C GLY A 146 20.27 15.50 25.91
N ARG A 147 19.68 16.45 25.19
CA ARG A 147 19.91 17.89 25.40
C ARG A 147 19.25 18.46 26.67
N SER A 148 18.23 17.81 27.21
CA SER A 148 17.63 18.19 28.50
C SER A 148 18.49 17.82 29.72
N GLY A 149 19.35 16.81 29.58
CA GLY A 149 20.26 16.36 30.67
C GLY A 149 21.50 17.21 30.87
N GLU A 150 21.95 17.93 29.83
CA GLU A 150 23.18 18.74 29.90
C GLU A 150 22.98 20.17 30.49
N LYS A 151 21.73 20.62 30.67
CA LYS A 151 21.45 21.96 31.22
C LYS A 151 21.37 22.04 32.72
N THR A 152 21.52 20.94 33.44
CA THR A 152 21.41 20.91 34.90
C THR A 152 22.74 20.72 35.65
N SER A 153 23.90 20.66 34.95
CA SER A 153 25.22 20.45 35.59
C SER A 153 26.17 21.65 35.55
N SER A 154 25.69 22.86 35.22
CA SER A 154 26.53 24.08 35.23
C SER A 154 25.97 25.18 36.13
N ALA A 155 25.60 24.82 37.38
CA ALA A 155 25.31 25.76 38.45
C ALA A 155 25.88 25.21 39.73
N SER A 156 27.18 25.41 39.95
CA SER A 156 27.88 25.31 41.23
C SER A 156 29.04 26.28 41.17
#